data_6fbe53864a93dcc78d9b22b9dd83bde8
#
_entry.id   6fbe53864a93dcc78d9b22b9dd83bde8
#
_cell.length_a   1.000
_cell.length_b   1.000
_cell.length_c   1.000
_cell.angle_alpha   90.00
_cell.angle_beta   90.00
_cell.angle_gamma   90.00
#
_symmetry.space_group_name_H-M   'P 1'
#
loop_
_entity.id
_entity.type
_entity.pdbx_description
1 polymer ?
#
loop_
_entity_poly.entity_id
_entity_poly.type
_entity_poly.pdbx_seq_one_letter_code
_entity_poly.pdbx_strand_id
1 'polypeptide(L)'
;ECVNPEVIFKVEGDMDFDGYNVKNLDSIKKIIEEEQEEYCPEWATKPEDVYYILFTSGSTGKPKGVKITFDCLNNYLDWSVNLGSSKQDKEGKNFVNQAPFSFDLSVMDLYTSLACGGTLHTMTKKMQEDYNAMFEHFKQSDINVWVSTPSFADMCLSDRKFSGELIPNLEVFLFCGEVLTTATVSKLHQRFPKAKVINTYGPTESTVAVTDVEITPELLENIMSQGKSLPVGHEKKGTIIEIHGEQGEILEEGQQGEIIIIGDTVST
;
A
#
# COMPACT_ATOMS: atom_id res chain seq x y z
N GLU A 1 16.59 18.38 -3.33
CA GLU A 1 18.07 18.32 -3.44
C GLU A 1 18.62 16.87 -3.50
N CYS A 2 17.81 15.85 -3.26
CA CYS A 2 18.24 14.45 -3.32
C CYS A 2 18.17 13.84 -4.72
N VAL A 3 17.45 14.47 -5.64
CA VAL A 3 17.25 14.04 -7.03
C VAL A 3 17.50 15.22 -7.95
N ASN A 4 18.05 14.95 -9.11
CA ASN A 4 18.21 15.96 -10.17
C ASN A 4 17.39 15.50 -11.40
N PRO A 5 16.07 15.72 -11.41
CA PRO A 5 15.20 15.23 -12.48
C PRO A 5 15.44 16.04 -13.77
N GLU A 6 15.34 15.35 -14.91
CA GLU A 6 15.39 16.01 -16.22
C GLU A 6 14.12 16.83 -16.48
N VAL A 7 13.00 16.37 -15.99
CA VAL A 7 11.69 17.01 -16.14
C VAL A 7 10.89 16.87 -14.83
N ILE A 8 10.16 17.92 -14.47
CA ILE A 8 9.18 17.92 -13.39
C ILE A 8 7.80 18.14 -13.98
N PHE A 9 6.88 17.20 -13.75
CA PHE A 9 5.47 17.35 -14.09
C PHE A 9 4.72 17.98 -12.92
N LYS A 10 4.30 19.24 -13.07
CA LYS A 10 3.54 19.99 -12.06
C LYS A 10 2.04 19.91 -12.39
N VAL A 11 1.33 19.05 -11.67
CA VAL A 11 -0.11 18.84 -11.88
C VAL A 11 -0.92 19.87 -11.12
N GLU A 12 -0.53 20.22 -9.88
CA GLU A 12 -1.22 21.15 -8.98
C GLU A 12 -0.25 21.82 -8.00
N GLY A 13 -0.65 22.95 -7.41
CA GLY A 13 0.07 23.65 -6.35
C GLY A 13 0.92 24.80 -6.83
N ASP A 14 1.39 25.63 -5.86
CA ASP A 14 2.12 26.87 -6.10
C ASP A 14 3.66 26.75 -5.90
N MET A 15 4.15 25.52 -5.68
CA MET A 15 5.58 25.29 -5.46
C MET A 15 6.38 25.70 -6.70
N ASP A 16 7.41 26.49 -6.50
CA ASP A 16 8.34 26.90 -7.55
C ASP A 16 9.53 25.93 -7.62
N PHE A 17 9.94 25.60 -8.83
CA PHE A 17 11.06 24.69 -9.13
C PHE A 17 12.09 25.43 -9.99
N ASP A 18 12.61 26.54 -9.47
CA ASP A 18 13.56 27.39 -10.18
C ASP A 18 14.78 26.58 -10.64
N GLY A 19 15.16 26.72 -11.90
CA GLY A 19 16.28 25.98 -12.51
C GLY A 19 15.94 24.58 -13.05
N TYR A 20 14.70 24.12 -12.95
CA TYR A 20 14.26 22.84 -13.52
C TYR A 20 13.37 22.98 -14.75
N ASN A 21 13.37 21.97 -15.61
CA ASN A 21 12.41 21.88 -16.73
C ASN A 21 11.06 21.45 -16.20
N VAL A 22 10.17 22.42 -15.96
CA VAL A 22 8.83 22.15 -15.41
C VAL A 22 7.78 22.13 -16.52
N LYS A 23 6.98 21.07 -16.58
CA LYS A 23 5.79 20.95 -17.42
C LYS A 23 4.54 21.08 -16.53
N ASN A 24 3.74 22.09 -16.74
CA ASN A 24 2.46 22.27 -16.06
C ASN A 24 1.38 21.37 -16.66
N LEU A 25 0.22 21.32 -16.03
CA LEU A 25 -0.90 20.46 -16.46
C LEU A 25 -1.34 20.72 -17.92
N ASP A 26 -1.36 21.99 -18.35
CA ASP A 26 -1.78 22.35 -19.71
C ASP A 26 -0.72 21.89 -20.73
N SER A 27 0.57 22.02 -20.40
CA SER A 27 1.65 21.48 -21.22
C SER A 27 1.61 19.96 -21.32
N ILE A 28 1.27 19.27 -20.21
CA ILE A 28 1.13 17.81 -20.18
C ILE A 28 -0.04 17.37 -21.07
N LYS A 29 -1.20 18.00 -20.95
CA LYS A 29 -2.37 17.72 -21.78
C LYS A 29 -2.07 17.90 -23.25
N LYS A 30 -1.40 19.01 -23.62
CA LYS A 30 -1.00 19.29 -24.99
C LYS A 30 -0.07 18.21 -25.53
N ILE A 31 0.94 17.77 -24.75
CA ILE A 31 1.84 16.68 -25.15
C ILE A 31 1.06 15.40 -25.41
N ILE A 32 0.10 15.04 -24.53
CA ILE A 32 -0.74 13.84 -24.70
C ILE A 32 -1.61 13.93 -25.95
N GLU A 33 -2.17 15.11 -26.25
CA GLU A 33 -3.03 15.33 -27.44
C GLU A 33 -2.24 15.30 -28.76
N GLU A 34 -0.99 15.80 -28.75
CA GLU A 34 -0.12 15.89 -29.92
C GLU A 34 0.67 14.59 -30.16
N GLU A 35 0.87 13.76 -29.13
CA GLU A 35 1.63 12.52 -29.23
C GLU A 35 0.80 11.44 -29.91
N GLN A 36 1.33 10.88 -30.98
CA GLN A 36 0.71 9.82 -31.78
C GLN A 36 1.62 8.60 -31.92
N GLU A 37 2.73 8.56 -31.19
CA GLU A 37 3.63 7.44 -31.27
C GLU A 37 2.99 6.17 -30.68
N GLU A 38 3.04 5.09 -31.44
CA GLU A 38 2.67 3.76 -30.96
C GLU A 38 3.68 3.26 -29.93
N TYR A 39 3.27 2.33 -29.10
CA TYR A 39 4.14 1.65 -28.14
C TYR A 39 5.45 1.19 -28.81
N CYS A 40 6.57 1.66 -28.28
CA CYS A 40 7.91 1.29 -28.73
C CYS A 40 8.46 0.17 -27.81
N PRO A 41 8.62 -1.08 -28.32
CA PRO A 41 9.15 -2.18 -27.51
C PRO A 41 10.55 -1.93 -26.94
N GLU A 42 11.33 -1.06 -27.57
CA GLU A 42 12.68 -0.68 -27.12
C GLU A 42 12.67 0.13 -25.83
N TRP A 43 11.54 0.78 -25.50
CA TRP A 43 11.33 1.54 -24.25
C TRP A 43 10.70 0.69 -23.14
N ALA A 44 10.44 -0.59 -23.40
CA ALA A 44 9.89 -1.47 -22.39
C ALA A 44 10.86 -1.59 -21.20
N THR A 45 10.34 -1.40 -20.01
CA THR A 45 11.09 -1.56 -18.77
C THR A 45 11.58 -2.99 -18.64
N LYS A 46 12.86 -3.18 -18.35
CA LYS A 46 13.48 -4.50 -18.13
C LYS A 46 13.38 -4.88 -16.64
N PRO A 47 13.45 -6.17 -16.31
CA PRO A 47 13.37 -6.65 -14.93
C PRO A 47 14.34 -5.94 -13.97
N GLU A 48 15.56 -5.67 -14.40
CA GLU A 48 16.63 -5.04 -13.62
C GLU A 48 16.53 -3.51 -13.52
N ASP A 49 15.69 -2.87 -14.33
CA ASP A 49 15.53 -1.42 -14.31
C ASP A 49 14.91 -0.94 -13.00
N VAL A 50 15.40 0.16 -12.46
CA VAL A 50 14.78 0.82 -11.31
C VAL A 50 13.46 1.42 -11.75
N TYR A 51 12.37 0.88 -11.21
CA TYR A 51 11.02 1.30 -11.58
C TYR A 51 10.56 2.53 -10.80
N TYR A 52 10.84 2.55 -9.49
CA TYR A 52 10.61 3.74 -8.65
C TYR A 52 11.65 3.84 -7.52
N ILE A 53 11.76 5.05 -6.96
CA ILE A 53 12.58 5.34 -5.79
C ILE A 53 11.71 6.02 -4.75
N LEU A 54 11.68 5.46 -3.53
CA LEU A 54 11.04 6.09 -2.38
C LEU A 54 12.06 6.40 -1.31
N PHE A 55 11.88 7.55 -0.65
CA PHE A 55 12.79 8.00 0.39
C PHE A 55 12.28 7.62 1.77
N THR A 56 13.11 6.94 2.54
CA THR A 56 12.86 6.61 3.94
C THR A 56 13.71 7.49 4.86
N SER A 57 13.29 7.65 6.12
CA SER A 57 14.09 8.32 7.13
C SER A 57 15.30 7.45 7.47
N GLY A 58 16.47 7.76 6.94
CA GLY A 58 17.71 7.04 7.25
C GLY A 58 18.10 7.17 8.72
N SER A 59 18.69 6.12 9.28
CA SER A 59 19.23 6.09 10.67
C SER A 59 20.25 7.18 10.95
N THR A 60 20.88 7.76 9.91
CA THR A 60 21.84 8.87 9.99
C THR A 60 21.20 10.26 9.91
N GLY A 61 19.86 10.35 9.89
CA GLY A 61 19.10 11.60 9.75
C GLY A 61 19.05 12.16 8.33
N LYS A 62 19.69 11.51 7.35
CA LYS A 62 19.55 11.85 5.92
C LYS A 62 18.60 10.86 5.26
N PRO A 63 17.66 11.32 4.41
CA PRO A 63 16.80 10.43 3.65
C PRO A 63 17.61 9.46 2.80
N LYS A 64 17.24 8.17 2.84
CA LYS A 64 17.80 7.12 1.99
C LYS A 64 16.80 6.79 0.89
N GLY A 65 17.22 6.85 -0.36
CA GLY A 65 16.43 6.44 -1.52
C GLY A 65 16.47 4.92 -1.68
N VAL A 66 15.35 4.26 -1.46
CA VAL A 66 15.17 2.83 -1.71
C VAL A 66 14.79 2.65 -3.17
N LYS A 67 15.60 1.87 -3.90
CA LYS A 67 15.40 1.60 -5.33
C LYS A 67 14.65 0.29 -5.51
N ILE A 68 13.46 0.35 -6.05
CA ILE A 68 12.68 -0.84 -6.36
C ILE A 68 12.74 -1.11 -7.87
N THR A 69 13.20 -2.30 -8.22
CA THR A 69 13.29 -2.73 -9.62
C THR A 69 11.92 -3.18 -10.15
N PHE A 70 11.79 -3.25 -11.45
CA PHE A 70 10.57 -3.75 -12.09
C PHE A 70 10.29 -5.22 -11.71
N ASP A 71 11.35 -6.02 -11.54
CA ASP A 71 11.22 -7.42 -11.10
C ASP A 71 10.69 -7.52 -9.66
N CYS A 72 11.22 -6.71 -8.73
CA CYS A 72 10.69 -6.64 -7.37
C CYS A 72 9.20 -6.29 -7.35
N LEU A 73 8.77 -5.30 -8.16
CA LEU A 73 7.37 -4.91 -8.26
C LEU A 73 6.51 -6.04 -8.85
N ASN A 74 6.96 -6.72 -9.91
CA ASN A 74 6.21 -7.82 -10.51
C ASN A 74 6.04 -8.98 -9.53
N ASN A 75 7.10 -9.40 -8.84
CA ASN A 75 7.04 -10.45 -7.83
C ASN A 75 6.11 -10.07 -6.65
N TYR A 76 6.06 -8.80 -6.28
CA TYR A 76 5.10 -8.28 -5.31
C TYR A 76 3.66 -8.36 -5.86
N LEU A 77 3.43 -7.95 -7.11
CA LEU A 77 2.10 -7.93 -7.72
C LEU A 77 1.51 -9.33 -7.90
N ASP A 78 2.32 -10.32 -8.28
CA ASP A 78 1.89 -11.72 -8.39
C ASP A 78 1.25 -12.25 -7.11
N TRP A 79 1.66 -11.71 -5.97
CA TRP A 79 1.10 -12.04 -4.67
C TRP A 79 -0.03 -11.07 -4.26
N SER A 80 0.19 -9.74 -4.36
CA SER A 80 -0.74 -8.73 -3.81
C SER A 80 -2.11 -8.75 -4.49
N VAL A 81 -2.18 -9.14 -5.77
CA VAL A 81 -3.45 -9.32 -6.49
C VAL A 81 -4.35 -10.40 -5.88
N ASN A 82 -3.80 -11.27 -5.04
CA ASN A 82 -4.54 -12.36 -4.37
C ASN A 82 -4.79 -12.11 -2.87
N LEU A 83 -4.39 -10.96 -2.31
CA LEU A 83 -4.64 -10.62 -0.90
C LEU A 83 -6.14 -10.53 -0.60
N GLY A 84 -6.62 -11.36 0.34
CA GLY A 84 -8.01 -11.40 0.80
C GLY A 84 -9.02 -12.02 -0.18
N SER A 85 -8.78 -11.97 -1.48
CA SER A 85 -9.56 -12.62 -2.54
C SER A 85 -8.70 -12.82 -3.78
N SER A 86 -9.14 -13.65 -4.75
CA SER A 86 -8.37 -13.91 -5.97
C SER A 86 -8.29 -12.67 -6.88
N LYS A 87 -7.32 -12.69 -7.81
CA LYS A 87 -7.22 -11.65 -8.85
C LYS A 87 -8.52 -11.52 -9.64
N GLN A 88 -9.16 -12.63 -10.01
CA GLN A 88 -10.42 -12.65 -10.74
C GLN A 88 -11.55 -11.97 -9.96
N ASP A 89 -11.61 -12.17 -8.64
CA ASP A 89 -12.61 -11.51 -7.79
C ASP A 89 -12.41 -10.00 -7.71
N LYS A 90 -11.17 -9.52 -7.94
CA LYS A 90 -10.83 -8.09 -7.93
C LYS A 90 -10.89 -7.43 -9.31
N GLU A 91 -11.14 -8.17 -10.38
CA GLU A 91 -11.19 -7.62 -11.73
C GLU A 91 -12.27 -6.53 -11.85
N GLY A 92 -11.87 -5.35 -12.32
CA GLY A 92 -12.74 -4.19 -12.46
C GLY A 92 -13.25 -3.55 -11.17
N LYS A 93 -12.72 -3.94 -9.99
CA LYS A 93 -13.14 -3.42 -8.69
C LYS A 93 -12.62 -2.01 -8.41
N ASN A 94 -13.30 -1.34 -7.47
CA ASN A 94 -12.97 0.00 -7.01
C ASN A 94 -12.08 -0.06 -5.77
N PHE A 95 -10.90 0.52 -5.89
CA PHE A 95 -9.90 0.63 -4.82
C PHE A 95 -9.89 2.04 -4.26
N VAL A 96 -9.71 2.19 -2.95
CA VAL A 96 -9.42 3.48 -2.34
C VAL A 96 -7.92 3.65 -2.13
N ASN A 97 -7.37 4.80 -2.55
CA ASN A 97 -6.01 5.21 -2.23
C ASN A 97 -6.05 6.24 -1.09
N GLN A 98 -5.45 5.89 0.04
CA GLN A 98 -5.30 6.79 1.18
C GLN A 98 -3.89 7.34 1.31
N ALA A 99 -2.89 6.49 1.14
CA ALA A 99 -1.50 6.87 1.31
C ALA A 99 -1.04 7.83 0.20
N PRO A 100 -0.28 8.88 0.52
CA PRO A 100 0.33 9.71 -0.50
C PRO A 100 1.35 8.88 -1.31
N PHE A 101 1.52 9.20 -2.59
CA PHE A 101 2.44 8.47 -3.49
C PHE A 101 3.92 8.56 -3.09
N SER A 102 4.25 9.36 -2.08
CA SER A 102 5.59 9.38 -1.46
C SER A 102 5.80 8.27 -0.42
N PHE A 103 4.76 7.48 -0.10
CA PHE A 103 4.82 6.32 0.79
C PHE A 103 4.55 5.04 0.01
N ASP A 104 5.27 3.97 0.32
CA ASP A 104 5.20 2.68 -0.36
C ASP A 104 3.85 1.98 -0.24
N LEU A 105 3.06 2.27 0.80
CA LEU A 105 1.71 1.75 0.92
C LEU A 105 0.84 2.11 -0.30
N SER A 106 1.10 3.26 -0.96
CA SER A 106 0.41 3.64 -2.19
C SER A 106 0.73 2.73 -3.40
N VAL A 107 1.79 1.96 -3.32
CA VAL A 107 2.12 0.94 -4.33
C VAL A 107 1.11 -0.21 -4.26
N MET A 108 0.66 -0.56 -3.03
CA MET A 108 -0.32 -1.64 -2.83
C MET A 108 -1.65 -1.36 -3.53
N ASP A 109 -2.21 -0.17 -3.38
CA ASP A 109 -3.50 0.16 -4.00
C ASP A 109 -3.33 0.50 -5.50
N LEU A 110 -2.37 1.35 -5.85
CA LEU A 110 -2.14 1.80 -7.23
C LEU A 110 -1.87 0.64 -8.19
N TYR A 111 -0.80 -0.12 -7.91
CA TYR A 111 -0.38 -1.15 -8.88
C TYR A 111 -1.24 -2.41 -8.81
N THR A 112 -1.79 -2.76 -7.63
CA THR A 112 -2.75 -3.87 -7.55
C THR A 112 -4.03 -3.54 -8.31
N SER A 113 -4.55 -2.30 -8.21
CA SER A 113 -5.74 -1.90 -8.98
C SER A 113 -5.47 -1.94 -10.49
N LEU A 114 -4.31 -1.44 -10.94
CA LEU A 114 -3.91 -1.49 -12.35
C LEU A 114 -3.80 -2.94 -12.85
N ALA A 115 -3.15 -3.82 -12.07
CA ALA A 115 -2.97 -5.24 -12.42
C ALA A 115 -4.30 -6.01 -12.46
N CYS A 116 -5.35 -5.53 -11.77
CA CYS A 116 -6.70 -6.08 -11.76
C CYS A 116 -7.64 -5.35 -12.75
N GLY A 117 -7.16 -4.39 -13.54
CA GLY A 117 -8.02 -3.57 -14.41
C GLY A 117 -9.09 -2.78 -13.64
N GLY A 118 -8.80 -2.46 -12.37
CA GLY A 118 -9.70 -1.77 -11.45
C GLY A 118 -9.66 -0.25 -11.59
N THR A 119 -10.48 0.41 -10.78
CA THR A 119 -10.51 1.88 -10.66
C THR A 119 -9.90 2.32 -9.34
N LEU A 120 -8.98 3.28 -9.36
CA LEU A 120 -8.37 3.84 -8.16
C LEU A 120 -9.05 5.17 -7.80
N HIS A 121 -9.71 5.22 -6.65
CA HIS A 121 -10.31 6.43 -6.09
C HIS A 121 -9.34 7.10 -5.12
N THR A 122 -8.68 8.16 -5.55
CA THR A 122 -7.69 8.87 -4.74
C THR A 122 -8.33 9.89 -3.81
N MET A 123 -7.78 10.04 -2.62
CA MET A 123 -8.19 11.05 -1.66
C MET A 123 -7.15 12.16 -1.56
N THR A 124 -7.57 13.40 -1.77
CA THR A 124 -6.72 14.56 -1.51
C THR A 124 -6.55 14.79 -0.01
N LYS A 125 -5.44 15.43 0.39
CA LYS A 125 -5.23 15.83 1.78
C LYS A 125 -6.39 16.67 2.32
N LYS A 126 -6.90 17.63 1.54
CA LYS A 126 -8.03 18.49 1.89
C LYS A 126 -9.30 17.66 2.15
N MET A 127 -9.53 16.61 1.38
CA MET A 127 -10.67 15.71 1.57
C MET A 127 -10.53 14.89 2.87
N GLN A 128 -9.32 14.45 3.21
CA GLN A 128 -9.06 13.73 4.47
C GLN A 128 -9.25 14.60 5.72
N GLU A 129 -9.16 15.92 5.60
CA GLU A 129 -9.40 16.90 6.66
C GLU A 129 -10.90 17.22 6.88
N ASP A 130 -11.78 16.84 5.95
CA ASP A 130 -13.23 17.02 6.01
C ASP A 130 -13.99 15.69 5.97
N TYR A 131 -14.44 15.23 7.14
CA TYR A 131 -15.18 13.96 7.26
C TYR A 131 -16.42 13.87 6.38
N ASN A 132 -17.15 14.97 6.16
CA ASN A 132 -18.35 14.93 5.34
C ASN A 132 -17.99 14.76 3.86
N ALA A 133 -17.01 15.50 3.37
CA ALA A 133 -16.52 15.38 2.01
C ALA A 133 -15.92 13.99 1.77
N MET A 134 -15.17 13.46 2.73
CA MET A 134 -14.55 12.13 2.66
C MET A 134 -15.61 11.02 2.61
N PHE A 135 -16.61 11.06 3.47
CA PHE A 135 -17.67 10.04 3.51
C PHE A 135 -18.60 10.10 2.29
N GLU A 136 -18.85 11.30 1.77
CA GLU A 136 -19.58 11.46 0.51
C GLU A 136 -18.78 10.87 -0.66
N HIS A 137 -17.46 11.07 -0.67
CA HIS A 137 -16.57 10.44 -1.65
C HIS A 137 -16.63 8.90 -1.56
N PHE A 138 -16.54 8.32 -0.36
CA PHE A 138 -16.66 6.88 -0.17
C PHE A 138 -17.99 6.31 -0.68
N LYS A 139 -19.07 7.02 -0.41
CA LYS A 139 -20.41 6.64 -0.87
C LYS A 139 -20.55 6.65 -2.39
N GLN A 140 -19.92 7.63 -3.06
CA GLN A 140 -19.98 7.78 -4.51
C GLN A 140 -19.01 6.86 -5.25
N SER A 141 -17.95 6.40 -4.59
CA SER A 141 -16.87 5.63 -5.21
C SER A 141 -17.15 4.13 -5.28
N ASP A 142 -18.22 3.63 -4.68
CA ASP A 142 -18.60 2.20 -4.68
C ASP A 142 -17.43 1.25 -4.36
N ILE A 143 -16.70 1.56 -3.29
CA ILE A 143 -15.42 0.93 -2.92
C ILE A 143 -15.61 -0.55 -2.60
N ASN A 144 -14.76 -1.39 -3.18
CA ASN A 144 -14.68 -2.83 -2.92
C ASN A 144 -13.43 -3.22 -2.12
N VAL A 145 -12.30 -2.56 -2.41
CA VAL A 145 -11.00 -2.83 -1.79
C VAL A 145 -10.50 -1.58 -1.07
N TRP A 146 -10.25 -1.72 0.22
CA TRP A 146 -9.74 -0.65 1.07
C TRP A 146 -8.27 -0.90 1.38
N VAL A 147 -7.42 0.06 1.07
CA VAL A 147 -6.00 0.04 1.47
C VAL A 147 -5.70 1.28 2.30
N SER A 148 -5.23 1.09 3.52
CA SER A 148 -4.82 2.21 4.39
C SER A 148 -3.90 1.76 5.52
N THR A 149 -3.36 2.74 6.26
CA THR A 149 -2.79 2.46 7.58
C THR A 149 -3.92 2.16 8.58
N PRO A 150 -3.66 1.37 9.64
CA PRO A 150 -4.58 1.15 10.75
C PRO A 150 -5.09 2.46 11.40
N SER A 151 -4.22 3.44 11.59
CA SER A 151 -4.59 4.73 12.20
C SER A 151 -5.60 5.51 11.38
N PHE A 152 -5.54 5.44 10.06
CA PHE A 152 -6.54 6.08 9.20
C PHE A 152 -7.91 5.40 9.33
N ALA A 153 -7.95 4.07 9.40
CA ALA A 153 -9.20 3.35 9.66
C ALA A 153 -9.76 3.67 11.05
N ASP A 154 -8.92 3.78 12.09
CA ASP A 154 -9.35 4.20 13.43
C ASP A 154 -9.92 5.61 13.43
N MET A 155 -9.33 6.53 12.67
CA MET A 155 -9.86 7.87 12.47
C MET A 155 -11.27 7.82 11.86
N CYS A 156 -11.48 7.04 10.80
CA CYS A 156 -12.80 6.84 10.20
C CYS A 156 -13.77 6.15 11.16
N LEU A 157 -13.32 5.18 11.95
CA LEU A 157 -14.11 4.47 12.96
C LEU A 157 -14.52 5.35 14.16
N SER A 158 -13.93 6.53 14.32
CA SER A 158 -14.38 7.50 15.32
C SER A 158 -15.80 8.02 15.04
N ASP A 159 -16.22 8.07 13.76
CA ASP A 159 -17.59 8.36 13.37
C ASP A 159 -18.38 7.04 13.14
N ARG A 160 -19.59 6.99 13.71
CA ARG A 160 -20.50 5.81 13.58
C ARG A 160 -21.02 5.61 12.17
N LYS A 161 -20.98 6.63 11.32
CA LYS A 161 -21.41 6.54 9.92
C LYS A 161 -20.48 5.64 9.10
N PHE A 162 -19.20 5.49 9.49
CA PHE A 162 -18.26 4.59 8.82
C PHE A 162 -18.64 3.13 9.11
N SER A 163 -19.40 2.56 8.20
CA SER A 163 -19.99 1.22 8.32
C SER A 163 -20.35 0.64 6.94
N GLY A 164 -20.78 -0.62 6.91
CA GLY A 164 -21.27 -1.28 5.70
C GLY A 164 -22.55 -0.65 5.11
N GLU A 165 -23.23 0.27 5.82
CA GLU A 165 -24.30 1.09 5.24
C GLU A 165 -23.74 2.21 4.35
N LEU A 166 -22.58 2.77 4.72
CA LEU A 166 -21.91 3.79 3.94
C LEU A 166 -21.20 3.19 2.71
N ILE A 167 -20.55 2.03 2.88
CA ILE A 167 -19.76 1.36 1.85
C ILE A 167 -20.25 -0.09 1.73
N PRO A 168 -21.42 -0.31 1.12
CA PRO A 168 -22.12 -1.61 1.15
C PRO A 168 -21.41 -2.72 0.35
N ASN A 169 -20.57 -2.35 -0.61
CA ASN A 169 -19.88 -3.26 -1.50
C ASN A 169 -18.42 -3.51 -1.11
N LEU A 170 -18.01 -3.05 0.09
CA LEU A 170 -16.65 -3.28 0.60
C LEU A 170 -16.45 -4.77 0.94
N GLU A 171 -15.46 -5.37 0.32
CA GLU A 171 -15.15 -6.80 0.40
C GLU A 171 -13.92 -7.09 1.26
N VAL A 172 -12.91 -6.18 1.24
CA VAL A 172 -11.64 -6.41 1.94
C VAL A 172 -10.99 -5.12 2.40
N PHE A 173 -10.46 -5.16 3.62
CA PHE A 173 -9.49 -4.19 4.16
C PHE A 173 -8.09 -4.78 4.08
N LEU A 174 -7.16 -4.05 3.49
CA LEU A 174 -5.73 -4.37 3.45
C LEU A 174 -4.98 -3.33 4.30
N PHE A 175 -4.33 -3.78 5.37
CA PHE A 175 -3.58 -2.92 6.29
C PHE A 175 -2.10 -3.20 6.24
N CYS A 176 -1.29 -2.14 6.19
CA CYS A 176 0.17 -2.19 6.32
C CYS A 176 0.71 -0.90 6.95
N GLY A 177 1.98 -0.93 7.34
CA GLY A 177 2.77 0.24 7.75
C GLY A 177 2.69 0.62 9.22
N GLU A 178 1.70 0.12 9.96
CA GLU A 178 1.51 0.36 11.40
C GLU A 178 0.99 -0.89 12.10
N VAL A 179 1.04 -0.89 13.43
CA VAL A 179 0.47 -1.99 14.22
C VAL A 179 -1.06 -1.96 14.15
N LEU A 180 -1.65 -3.02 13.60
CA LEU A 180 -3.09 -3.23 13.62
C LEU A 180 -3.50 -3.72 15.02
N THR A 181 -4.48 -3.05 15.65
CA THR A 181 -4.92 -3.39 17.00
C THR A 181 -6.13 -4.31 17.00
N THR A 182 -6.27 -5.14 18.05
CA THR A 182 -7.48 -5.95 18.27
C THR A 182 -8.74 -5.10 18.38
N ALA A 183 -8.63 -3.90 18.97
CA ALA A 183 -9.75 -2.96 19.11
C ALA A 183 -10.23 -2.42 17.74
N THR A 184 -9.31 -2.11 16.84
CA THR A 184 -9.61 -1.68 15.47
C THR A 184 -10.35 -2.78 14.73
N VAL A 185 -9.79 -4.01 14.71
CA VAL A 185 -10.39 -5.15 14.01
C VAL A 185 -11.76 -5.52 14.57
N SER A 186 -11.93 -5.49 15.90
CA SER A 186 -13.24 -5.74 16.54
C SER A 186 -14.32 -4.77 16.04
N LYS A 187 -14.00 -3.48 15.92
CA LYS A 187 -14.93 -2.47 15.37
C LYS A 187 -15.19 -2.69 13.88
N LEU A 188 -14.16 -3.08 13.10
CA LEU A 188 -14.31 -3.37 11.68
C LEU A 188 -15.25 -4.55 11.46
N HIS A 189 -15.06 -5.68 12.15
CA HIS A 189 -15.95 -6.84 12.06
C HIS A 189 -17.39 -6.50 12.46
N GLN A 190 -17.58 -5.67 13.50
CA GLN A 190 -18.90 -5.22 13.93
C GLN A 190 -19.60 -4.35 12.87
N ARG A 191 -18.88 -3.44 12.22
CA ARG A 191 -19.44 -2.46 11.30
C ARG A 191 -19.47 -2.91 9.85
N PHE A 192 -18.58 -3.83 9.48
CA PHE A 192 -18.41 -4.39 8.13
C PHE A 192 -18.38 -5.92 8.18
N PRO A 193 -19.46 -6.57 8.60
CA PRO A 193 -19.46 -8.02 8.88
C PRO A 193 -19.23 -8.90 7.65
N LYS A 194 -19.25 -8.33 6.45
CA LYS A 194 -19.00 -9.03 5.19
C LYS A 194 -17.57 -8.85 4.67
N ALA A 195 -16.89 -7.83 5.15
CA ALA A 195 -15.55 -7.50 4.67
C ALA A 195 -14.47 -8.29 5.45
N LYS A 196 -13.51 -8.83 4.73
CA LYS A 196 -12.32 -9.45 5.30
C LYS A 196 -11.36 -8.38 5.81
N VAL A 197 -10.59 -8.71 6.83
CA VAL A 197 -9.53 -7.87 7.37
C VAL A 197 -8.20 -8.59 7.21
N ILE A 198 -7.32 -8.05 6.37
CA ILE A 198 -6.00 -8.60 6.10
C ILE A 198 -4.95 -7.70 6.73
N ASN A 199 -4.12 -8.26 7.60
CA ASN A 199 -2.95 -7.60 8.16
C ASN A 199 -1.72 -8.02 7.36
N THR A 200 -0.92 -7.06 6.91
CA THR A 200 0.31 -7.31 6.15
C THR A 200 1.49 -6.61 6.81
N TYR A 201 2.70 -7.10 6.55
CA TYR A 201 3.94 -6.51 7.05
C TYR A 201 5.05 -6.59 6.02
N GLY A 202 5.84 -5.54 5.95
CA GLY A 202 7.10 -5.44 5.24
C GLY A 202 7.68 -4.03 5.33
N PRO A 203 9.00 -3.88 5.25
CA PRO A 203 9.66 -2.58 5.10
C PRO A 203 9.65 -2.15 3.62
N THR A 204 9.86 -0.87 3.37
CA THR A 204 9.95 -0.29 2.02
C THR A 204 11.02 -0.99 1.18
N GLU A 205 12.12 -1.42 1.81
CA GLU A 205 13.21 -2.17 1.18
C GLU A 205 12.81 -3.56 0.66
N SER A 206 11.67 -4.10 1.07
CA SER A 206 11.14 -5.38 0.57
C SER A 206 9.87 -5.23 -0.28
N THR A 207 9.67 -4.07 -0.86
CA THR A 207 8.54 -3.73 -1.74
C THR A 207 7.20 -3.85 -1.01
N VAL A 208 6.91 -2.91 -0.10
CA VAL A 208 5.67 -2.71 0.66
C VAL A 208 5.41 -3.76 1.75
N ALA A 209 5.24 -5.03 1.36
CA ALA A 209 4.89 -6.10 2.30
C ALA A 209 5.34 -7.46 1.77
N VAL A 210 5.64 -8.36 2.71
CA VAL A 210 6.10 -9.72 2.41
C VAL A 210 5.36 -10.78 3.21
N THR A 211 4.45 -10.38 4.12
CA THR A 211 3.59 -11.30 4.87
C THR A 211 2.14 -10.87 4.81
N ASP A 212 1.23 -11.82 5.00
CA ASP A 212 -0.18 -11.55 5.20
C ASP A 212 -0.86 -12.56 6.13
N VAL A 213 -1.94 -12.10 6.75
CA VAL A 213 -2.87 -12.94 7.48
C VAL A 213 -4.28 -12.35 7.46
N GLU A 214 -5.27 -13.17 7.21
CA GLU A 214 -6.67 -12.82 7.43
C GLU A 214 -6.99 -12.89 8.93
N ILE A 215 -7.37 -11.77 9.53
CA ILE A 215 -7.82 -11.73 10.91
C ILE A 215 -9.30 -12.05 10.94
N THR A 216 -9.61 -13.34 11.06
CA THR A 216 -10.99 -13.79 11.20
C THR A 216 -11.55 -13.49 12.60
N PRO A 217 -12.89 -13.48 12.79
CA PRO A 217 -13.47 -13.32 14.12
C PRO A 217 -12.95 -14.35 15.14
N GLU A 218 -12.77 -15.61 14.72
CA GLU A 218 -12.27 -16.70 15.57
C GLU A 218 -10.80 -16.46 15.97
N LEU A 219 -9.95 -16.04 15.03
CA LEU A 219 -8.56 -15.69 15.31
C LEU A 219 -8.49 -14.51 16.28
N LEU A 220 -9.31 -13.47 16.04
CA LEU A 220 -9.37 -12.29 16.91
C LEU A 220 -9.76 -12.68 18.34
N GLU A 221 -10.80 -13.48 18.52
CA GLU A 221 -11.24 -13.94 19.84
C GLU A 221 -10.15 -14.74 20.56
N ASN A 222 -9.49 -15.66 19.86
CA ASN A 222 -8.38 -16.42 20.39
C ASN A 222 -7.21 -15.52 20.85
N ILE A 223 -6.80 -14.55 20.03
CA ILE A 223 -5.73 -13.61 20.35
C ILE A 223 -6.10 -12.75 21.56
N MET A 224 -7.32 -12.21 21.59
CA MET A 224 -7.82 -11.39 22.72
C MET A 224 -7.84 -12.18 24.04
N SER A 225 -8.26 -13.44 24.00
CA SER A 225 -8.30 -14.31 25.18
C SER A 225 -6.91 -14.58 25.77
N GLN A 226 -5.86 -14.52 24.94
CA GLN A 226 -4.47 -14.70 25.32
C GLN A 226 -3.77 -13.39 25.69
N GLY A 227 -4.40 -12.23 25.47
CA GLY A 227 -3.79 -10.91 25.69
C GLY A 227 -2.59 -10.63 24.77
N LYS A 228 -2.55 -11.25 23.58
CA LYS A 228 -1.48 -11.10 22.59
C LYS A 228 -1.77 -10.01 21.56
N SER A 229 -0.73 -9.56 20.88
CA SER A 229 -0.85 -8.71 19.68
C SER A 229 -1.28 -9.53 18.47
N LEU A 230 -1.92 -8.86 17.50
CA LEU A 230 -2.26 -9.52 16.23
C LEU A 230 -0.99 -9.93 15.48
N PRO A 231 -0.99 -11.11 14.85
CA PRO A 231 0.11 -11.56 14.02
C PRO A 231 0.18 -10.76 12.72
N VAL A 232 1.34 -10.78 12.10
CA VAL A 232 1.55 -10.25 10.73
C VAL A 232 1.50 -11.35 9.66
N GLY A 233 1.32 -12.60 10.08
CA GLY A 233 1.09 -13.74 9.21
C GLY A 233 2.34 -14.48 8.78
N HIS A 234 2.24 -15.07 7.58
CA HIS A 234 3.28 -15.88 6.98
C HIS A 234 3.85 -15.18 5.75
N GLU A 235 5.08 -15.56 5.42
CA GLU A 235 5.79 -15.03 4.25
C GLU A 235 5.09 -15.39 2.94
N LYS A 236 5.13 -14.46 1.99
CA LYS A 236 4.73 -14.73 0.62
C LYS A 236 5.65 -15.73 -0.05
N LYS A 237 5.16 -16.42 -1.06
CA LYS A 237 6.02 -17.30 -1.90
C LYS A 237 7.19 -16.48 -2.50
N GLY A 238 8.39 -17.05 -2.45
CA GLY A 238 9.62 -16.39 -2.91
C GLY A 238 10.31 -15.55 -1.83
N THR A 239 9.78 -15.54 -0.60
CA THR A 239 10.40 -14.88 0.56
C THR A 239 10.74 -15.90 1.64
N ILE A 240 11.84 -15.67 2.35
CA ILE A 240 12.24 -16.39 3.56
C ILE A 240 12.36 -15.35 4.67
N ILE A 241 11.79 -15.64 5.84
CA ILE A 241 11.90 -14.80 7.02
C ILE A 241 12.63 -15.60 8.08
N GLU A 242 13.72 -15.05 8.60
CA GLU A 242 14.49 -15.60 9.71
C GLU A 242 14.50 -14.61 10.87
N ILE A 243 14.52 -15.11 12.09
CA ILE A 243 14.70 -14.30 13.30
C ILE A 243 16.10 -14.53 13.80
N HIS A 244 16.92 -13.48 13.84
CA HIS A 244 18.32 -13.57 14.25
C HIS A 244 18.53 -12.95 15.63
N GLY A 245 19.37 -13.62 16.44
CA GLY A 245 19.86 -13.11 17.70
C GLY A 245 20.98 -12.08 17.54
N GLU A 246 21.45 -11.53 18.65
CA GLU A 246 22.50 -10.48 18.67
C GLU A 246 23.84 -10.92 18.07
N GLN A 247 24.12 -12.22 18.02
CA GLN A 247 25.34 -12.78 17.44
C GLN A 247 25.15 -13.28 15.99
N GLY A 248 23.97 -13.04 15.40
CA GLY A 248 23.61 -13.44 14.04
C GLY A 248 23.13 -14.90 13.92
N GLU A 249 22.95 -15.60 15.04
CA GLU A 249 22.37 -16.96 15.06
C GLU A 249 20.87 -16.92 14.73
N ILE A 250 20.38 -17.92 14.00
CA ILE A 250 18.94 -18.10 13.76
C ILE A 250 18.30 -18.60 15.07
N LEU A 251 17.26 -17.92 15.51
CA LEU A 251 16.52 -18.20 16.73
C LEU A 251 15.39 -19.21 16.48
N GLU A 252 15.06 -19.96 17.54
CA GLU A 252 13.92 -20.88 17.51
C GLU A 252 12.58 -20.15 17.75
N GLU A 253 11.46 -20.82 17.41
CA GLU A 253 10.12 -20.31 17.62
C GLU A 253 9.89 -19.87 19.09
N GLY A 254 9.29 -18.68 19.25
CA GLY A 254 9.01 -18.07 20.56
C GLY A 254 10.13 -17.20 21.12
N GLN A 255 11.27 -17.12 20.47
CA GLN A 255 12.36 -16.20 20.81
C GLN A 255 12.21 -14.87 20.07
N GLN A 256 12.74 -13.79 20.64
CA GLN A 256 12.73 -12.44 20.05
C GLN A 256 14.09 -12.10 19.45
N GLY A 257 14.08 -11.55 18.24
CA GLY A 257 15.29 -11.13 17.55
C GLY A 257 15.02 -10.18 16.39
N GLU A 258 16.03 -9.91 15.58
CA GLU A 258 15.94 -9.11 14.37
C GLU A 258 15.31 -9.92 13.23
N ILE A 259 14.38 -9.30 12.50
CA ILE A 259 13.75 -9.92 11.34
C ILE A 259 14.68 -9.75 10.13
N ILE A 260 15.14 -10.86 9.57
CA ILE A 260 15.89 -10.90 8.31
C ILE A 260 14.96 -11.36 7.19
N ILE A 261 14.86 -10.56 6.15
CA ILE A 261 14.01 -10.83 4.97
C ILE A 261 14.92 -11.13 3.79
N ILE A 262 14.74 -12.29 3.19
CA ILE A 262 15.48 -12.75 2.01
C ILE A 262 14.45 -13.10 0.94
N GLY A 263 14.55 -12.50 -0.26
CA GLY A 263 13.57 -12.84 -1.28
C GLY A 263 13.63 -11.96 -2.53
N ASP A 264 12.72 -12.27 -3.43
CA ASP A 264 12.60 -11.72 -4.78
C ASP A 264 12.00 -10.30 -4.85
N THR A 265 11.57 -9.76 -3.73
CA THR A 265 11.06 -8.39 -3.60
C THR A 265 11.99 -7.45 -2.82
N VAL A 266 13.15 -7.96 -2.39
CA VAL A 266 14.13 -7.16 -1.64
C VAL A 266 14.88 -6.23 -2.61
N SER A 267 14.94 -4.92 -2.25
CA SER A 267 15.63 -3.89 -3.03
C SER A 267 17.13 -4.13 -3.11
N THR A 268 17.75 -3.66 -4.19
CA THR A 268 19.18 -3.77 -4.45
C THR A 268 19.99 -2.58 -3.93
#